data_a721e54bfb902e3ba4ea2bafca943268
#
_entry.id   a721e54bfb902e3ba4ea2bafca943268
#
_cell.length_a   1.000
_cell.length_b   1.000
_cell.length_c   1.000
_cell.angle_alpha   90.00
_cell.angle_beta   90.00
_cell.angle_gamma   90.00
#
_symmetry.space_group_name_H-M   'P 1'
#
loop_
_entity.id
_entity.type
_entity.pdbx_description
1 polymer ?
#
loop_
_entity_poly.entity_id
_entity_poly.type
_entity_poly.pdbx_seq_one_letter_code
_entity_poly.pdbx_strand_id
1 'polypeptide(L)'
;MIRFAPALAAAATCALATPAFAQQTDVSDPLPTGEEATVFDGDFLSVGVGVGYNPSYSGSDDYNVNVLPIVQGSVWGVDINPRPAGLALDLIPDAAEGVSFSAGPMVRLRNDRVDAEDINDDVVAAYGELDRAVEVGGSVGVKFPQVLNPFDSLSFTLDATWDVAGAHDGRTISPSVTYFTPVSRATAASLSFSTSFVDDDFADYYYSVPATNAALPAEDVLPGFDAEGGMQSYGFNLLLAHDLSGDLTDGGLSLVGIAGWTKLVDDAADSPFTSIRGDNDQYLVALGVGYTF
;
A
#
# COMPACT_ATOMS: atom_id res chain seq x y z
N MET A 1 19.83 44.33 -2.50
CA MET A 1 19.64 43.37 -1.42
C MET A 1 18.19 42.99 -1.36
N ILE A 2 17.82 41.94 -2.00
CA ILE A 2 16.44 41.40 -2.03
C ILE A 2 16.43 40.18 -1.10
N ARG A 3 15.70 40.28 0.00
CA ARG A 3 15.53 39.19 0.95
C ARG A 3 14.39 38.28 0.46
N PHE A 4 14.69 37.08 0.06
CA PHE A 4 13.71 36.02 -0.11
C PHE A 4 13.40 35.43 1.29
N ALA A 5 12.15 35.54 1.69
CA ALA A 5 11.62 34.79 2.83
C ALA A 5 11.15 33.43 2.31
N PRO A 6 11.52 32.30 2.95
CA PRO A 6 10.95 31.02 2.59
C PRO A 6 9.53 30.94 3.14
N ALA A 7 8.55 30.79 2.27
CA ALA A 7 7.21 30.37 2.64
C ALA A 7 7.29 28.87 3.04
N LEU A 8 7.26 28.61 4.33
CA LEU A 8 7.13 27.26 4.87
C LEU A 8 5.68 26.84 4.65
N ALA A 9 5.46 26.00 3.66
CA ALA A 9 4.18 25.33 3.50
C ALA A 9 4.01 24.36 4.67
N ALA A 10 3.01 24.62 5.50
CA ALA A 10 2.58 23.68 6.52
C ALA A 10 2.02 22.43 5.83
N ALA A 11 2.79 21.36 5.80
CA ALA A 11 2.26 20.06 5.46
C ALA A 11 1.29 19.65 6.56
N ALA A 12 0.01 19.54 6.22
CA ALA A 12 -0.98 18.94 7.10
C ALA A 12 -0.58 17.48 7.31
N THR A 13 -0.14 17.16 8.52
CA THR A 13 0.07 15.79 8.96
C THR A 13 -1.30 15.14 9.15
N CYS A 14 -1.84 14.56 8.08
CA CYS A 14 -2.91 13.58 8.23
C CYS A 14 -2.27 12.31 8.78
N ALA A 15 -2.59 11.96 10.02
CA ALA A 15 -2.26 10.67 10.60
C ALA A 15 -3.04 9.60 9.83
N LEU A 16 -2.32 8.75 9.10
CA LEU A 16 -2.90 7.65 8.36
C LEU A 16 -2.55 6.36 9.09
N ALA A 17 -3.49 5.85 9.84
CA ALA A 17 -3.44 4.46 10.28
C ALA A 17 -3.70 3.59 9.06
N THR A 18 -2.72 2.81 8.61
CA THR A 18 -2.92 1.85 7.54
C THR A 18 -2.30 0.53 7.94
N PRO A 19 -3.10 -0.51 8.13
CA PRO A 19 -2.56 -1.85 8.01
C PRO A 19 -2.05 -2.08 6.58
N ALA A 20 -1.11 -3.00 6.43
CA ALA A 20 -0.27 -3.20 5.26
C ALA A 20 -1.00 -3.78 4.02
N PHE A 21 -2.09 -3.21 3.54
CA PHE A 21 -2.94 -3.89 2.55
C PHE A 21 -3.18 -3.19 1.22
N ALA A 22 -2.58 -2.08 0.91
CA ALA A 22 -2.71 -1.58 -0.45
C ALA A 22 -1.53 -2.08 -1.28
N GLN A 23 -1.77 -2.92 -2.23
CA GLN A 23 -0.79 -3.41 -3.16
C GLN A 23 -0.71 -2.51 -4.38
N GLN A 24 0.46 -2.49 -4.96
CA GLN A 24 0.79 -1.73 -6.13
C GLN A 24 -0.23 -1.95 -7.25
N THR A 25 -0.78 -0.88 -7.73
CA THR A 25 -1.47 -0.84 -8.99
C THR A 25 -0.77 0.19 -9.87
N ASP A 26 -0.07 -0.29 -10.86
CA ASP A 26 0.47 0.55 -11.92
C ASP A 26 -0.69 0.85 -12.87
N VAL A 27 -1.27 2.04 -12.78
CA VAL A 27 -2.37 2.50 -13.64
C VAL A 27 -1.84 3.45 -14.73
N SER A 28 -0.52 3.57 -14.82
CA SER A 28 0.14 4.51 -15.73
C SER A 28 0.28 4.03 -17.19
N ASP A 29 -0.39 2.90 -17.55
CA ASP A 29 -0.37 2.49 -18.96
C ASP A 29 -1.37 3.30 -19.79
N PRO A 30 -0.90 4.07 -20.80
CA PRO A 30 -1.79 4.75 -21.73
C PRO A 30 -2.59 3.74 -22.55
N LEU A 31 -3.88 3.98 -22.70
CA LEU A 31 -4.69 3.25 -23.68
C LEU A 31 -4.26 3.69 -25.07
N PRO A 32 -3.70 2.84 -25.94
CA PRO A 32 -3.41 3.23 -27.32
C PRO A 32 -4.71 3.31 -28.10
N THR A 33 -5.26 4.49 -28.19
CA THR A 33 -6.22 4.85 -29.22
C THR A 33 -5.43 5.48 -30.36
N GLY A 34 -5.34 4.83 -31.51
CA GLY A 34 -4.48 5.24 -32.60
C GLY A 34 -4.56 6.73 -32.89
N GLU A 35 -3.42 7.41 -32.97
CA GLU A 35 -3.13 8.77 -33.41
C GLU A 35 -3.62 9.97 -32.57
N GLU A 36 -4.39 9.80 -31.51
CA GLU A 36 -4.73 10.92 -30.60
C GLU A 36 -3.81 10.92 -29.39
N ALA A 37 -3.14 12.04 -29.10
CA ALA A 37 -2.31 12.22 -27.92
C ALA A 37 -3.16 12.06 -26.65
N THR A 38 -2.67 11.28 -25.68
CA THR A 38 -3.32 11.04 -24.39
C THR A 38 -2.71 11.92 -23.31
N VAL A 39 -3.40 12.12 -22.19
CA VAL A 39 -2.84 12.81 -21.02
C VAL A 39 -1.57 12.11 -20.50
N PHE A 40 -1.42 10.81 -20.75
CA PHE A 40 -0.30 9.99 -20.31
C PHE A 40 0.93 10.03 -21.22
N ASP A 41 0.87 10.67 -22.40
CA ASP A 41 2.00 10.80 -23.35
C ASP A 41 3.06 11.83 -22.91
N GLY A 42 2.79 12.57 -21.84
CA GLY A 42 3.67 13.59 -21.29
C GLY A 42 3.73 13.56 -19.76
N ASP A 43 4.14 14.66 -19.18
CA ASP A 43 4.04 14.83 -17.74
C ASP A 43 2.56 14.86 -17.34
N PHE A 44 2.17 14.02 -16.40
CA PHE A 44 0.84 14.01 -15.81
C PHE A 44 0.92 13.78 -14.29
N LEU A 45 -0.11 14.20 -13.58
CA LEU A 45 -0.26 13.95 -12.15
C LEU A 45 -1.71 13.65 -11.83
N SER A 46 -1.96 12.51 -11.21
CA SER A 46 -3.25 12.15 -10.65
C SER A 46 -3.19 12.31 -9.14
N VAL A 47 -4.11 13.08 -8.59
CA VAL A 47 -4.28 13.23 -7.14
C VAL A 47 -5.69 12.86 -6.77
N GLY A 48 -5.85 12.23 -5.61
CA GLY A 48 -7.16 11.77 -5.17
C GLY A 48 -7.25 11.60 -3.67
N VAL A 49 -8.47 11.37 -3.23
CA VAL A 49 -8.78 11.01 -1.84
C VAL A 49 -9.88 9.97 -1.84
N GLY A 50 -9.74 9.00 -0.95
CA GLY A 50 -10.71 7.95 -0.74
C GLY A 50 -10.99 7.71 0.73
N VAL A 51 -11.97 6.86 0.98
CA VAL A 51 -12.31 6.32 2.29
C VAL A 51 -12.17 4.82 2.20
N GLY A 52 -11.37 4.25 3.10
CA GLY A 52 -11.13 2.82 3.22
C GLY A 52 -11.71 2.25 4.51
N TYR A 53 -12.14 1.00 4.45
CA TYR A 53 -12.56 0.18 5.58
C TYR A 53 -11.64 -1.02 5.65
N ASN A 54 -10.85 -1.10 6.70
CA ASN A 54 -9.76 -2.06 6.86
C ASN A 54 -9.56 -2.43 8.34
N PRO A 55 -8.87 -3.53 8.65
CA PRO A 55 -8.62 -3.96 10.03
C PRO A 55 -7.98 -2.86 10.87
N SER A 56 -8.33 -2.79 12.15
CA SER A 56 -7.82 -1.79 13.09
C SER A 56 -6.32 -1.95 13.35
N TYR A 57 -5.83 -3.19 13.32
CA TYR A 57 -4.41 -3.55 13.32
C TYR A 57 -4.21 -4.82 12.47
N SER A 58 -2.98 -5.18 12.17
CA SER A 58 -2.66 -6.40 11.42
C SER A 58 -3.00 -7.64 12.24
N GLY A 59 -4.01 -8.38 11.80
CA GLY A 59 -4.57 -9.54 12.51
C GLY A 59 -5.88 -9.26 13.26
N SER A 60 -6.39 -8.01 13.26
CA SER A 60 -7.67 -7.69 13.90
C SER A 60 -8.87 -8.23 13.10
N ASP A 61 -9.92 -8.64 13.80
CA ASP A 61 -11.26 -8.89 13.26
C ASP A 61 -12.18 -7.66 13.35
N ASP A 62 -11.73 -6.61 14.03
CA ASP A 62 -12.36 -5.29 14.07
C ASP A 62 -11.80 -4.36 12.99
N TYR A 63 -12.63 -3.44 12.48
CA TYR A 63 -12.31 -2.61 11.32
C TYR A 63 -12.51 -1.12 11.59
N ASN A 64 -11.62 -0.30 11.03
CA ASN A 64 -11.67 1.16 11.07
C ASN A 64 -11.93 1.76 9.70
N VAL A 65 -12.50 2.98 9.73
CA VAL A 65 -12.67 3.82 8.54
C VAL A 65 -11.52 4.81 8.47
N ASN A 66 -10.75 4.77 7.38
CA ASN A 66 -9.57 5.60 7.19
C ASN A 66 -9.66 6.44 5.92
N VAL A 67 -9.06 7.63 5.94
CA VAL A 67 -8.89 8.47 4.75
C VAL A 67 -7.62 8.07 4.02
N LEU A 68 -7.75 7.80 2.72
CA LEU A 68 -6.67 7.32 1.86
C LEU A 68 -6.33 8.38 0.80
N PRO A 69 -5.20 9.09 0.89
CA PRO A 69 -4.71 9.93 -0.19
C PRO A 69 -4.15 9.05 -1.31
N ILE A 70 -4.36 9.48 -2.55
CA ILE A 70 -3.84 8.84 -3.75
C ILE A 70 -3.00 9.86 -4.50
N VAL A 71 -1.77 9.49 -4.84
CA VAL A 71 -0.89 10.29 -5.68
C VAL A 71 -0.17 9.34 -6.62
N GLN A 72 -0.32 9.57 -7.94
CA GLN A 72 0.45 8.87 -8.96
C GLN A 72 0.70 9.80 -10.13
N GLY A 73 1.68 9.50 -10.96
CA GLY A 73 1.96 10.29 -12.14
C GLY A 73 3.32 10.03 -12.73
N SER A 74 3.63 10.76 -13.81
CA SER A 74 4.95 10.84 -14.43
C SER A 74 5.33 12.29 -14.57
N VAL A 75 6.43 12.72 -13.96
CA VAL A 75 6.88 14.12 -13.98
C VAL A 75 8.37 14.16 -14.26
N TRP A 76 8.76 14.81 -15.35
CA TRP A 76 10.16 14.92 -15.80
C TRP A 76 10.84 13.56 -16.04
N GLY A 77 10.05 12.54 -16.43
CA GLY A 77 10.55 11.19 -16.69
C GLY A 77 10.81 10.39 -15.40
N VAL A 78 10.23 10.79 -14.27
CA VAL A 78 10.19 10.05 -13.03
C VAL A 78 8.75 9.64 -12.77
N ASP A 79 8.49 8.34 -12.68
CA ASP A 79 7.16 7.86 -12.36
C ASP A 79 6.97 7.75 -10.85
N ILE A 80 5.80 8.20 -10.40
CA ILE A 80 5.37 8.18 -9.01
C ILE A 80 4.32 7.09 -8.86
N ASN A 81 4.72 5.99 -8.25
CA ASN A 81 3.89 4.80 -8.06
C ASN A 81 3.38 4.73 -6.62
N PRO A 82 2.04 4.72 -6.41
CA PRO A 82 1.49 4.58 -5.07
C PRO A 82 1.85 3.22 -4.47
N ARG A 83 2.07 3.22 -3.17
CA ARG A 83 2.27 2.03 -2.33
C ARG A 83 1.36 2.13 -1.11
N PRO A 84 1.09 1.02 -0.41
CA PRO A 84 0.40 1.05 0.88
C PRO A 84 1.08 2.03 1.83
N ALA A 85 0.37 3.10 2.20
CA ALA A 85 0.89 4.18 3.05
C ALA A 85 2.27 4.73 2.62
N GLY A 86 2.57 4.71 1.31
CA GLY A 86 3.87 5.11 0.80
C GLY A 86 3.88 5.41 -0.69
N LEU A 87 5.08 5.61 -1.21
CA LEU A 87 5.36 5.89 -2.62
C LEU A 87 6.64 5.20 -3.04
N ALA A 88 6.67 4.69 -4.27
CA ALA A 88 7.88 4.30 -4.97
C ALA A 88 8.09 5.22 -6.18
N LEU A 89 9.32 5.62 -6.42
CA LEU A 89 9.69 6.35 -7.63
C LEU A 89 10.33 5.38 -8.61
N ASP A 90 9.98 5.52 -9.89
CA ASP A 90 10.72 4.87 -10.96
C ASP A 90 11.58 5.91 -11.68
N LEU A 91 12.86 5.60 -11.76
CA LEU A 91 13.86 6.48 -12.38
C LEU A 91 14.29 5.97 -13.75
N ILE A 92 13.74 4.84 -14.20
CA ILE A 92 14.05 4.24 -15.50
C ILE A 92 12.92 4.60 -16.47
N PRO A 93 13.20 5.37 -17.54
CA PRO A 93 12.18 5.67 -18.52
C PRO A 93 11.60 4.41 -19.16
N ASP A 94 10.28 4.38 -19.32
CA ASP A 94 9.61 3.29 -20.00
C ASP A 94 10.15 3.10 -21.44
N ALA A 95 10.24 1.84 -21.85
CA ALA A 95 10.62 1.52 -23.22
C ALA A 95 9.50 2.00 -24.18
N ALA A 96 9.88 2.62 -25.29
CA ALA A 96 8.92 3.04 -26.31
C ALA A 96 8.14 1.86 -26.91
N GLU A 97 8.72 0.68 -26.90
CA GLU A 97 8.09 -0.57 -27.35
C GLU A 97 8.64 -1.77 -26.55
N GLY A 98 7.79 -2.73 -26.24
CA GLY A 98 8.18 -3.99 -25.63
C GLY A 98 8.31 -3.92 -24.11
N VAL A 99 9.28 -4.65 -23.56
CA VAL A 99 9.45 -4.84 -22.10
C VAL A 99 10.07 -3.60 -21.48
N SER A 100 9.44 -3.07 -20.43
CA SER A 100 9.97 -1.98 -19.59
C SER A 100 10.54 -2.51 -18.30
N PHE A 101 11.54 -1.81 -17.77
CA PHE A 101 12.11 -2.08 -16.44
C PHE A 101 11.90 -0.87 -15.56
N SER A 102 11.68 -1.11 -14.28
CA SER A 102 11.54 -0.06 -13.27
C SER A 102 12.57 -0.23 -12.16
N ALA A 103 13.12 0.86 -11.66
CA ALA A 103 13.92 0.85 -10.45
C ALA A 103 13.99 2.23 -9.82
N GLY A 104 13.88 2.29 -8.49
CA GLY A 104 14.04 3.53 -7.76
C GLY A 104 13.82 3.41 -6.26
N PRO A 105 13.92 4.53 -5.54
CA PRO A 105 13.72 4.57 -4.10
C PRO A 105 12.24 4.43 -3.74
N MET A 106 12.00 3.92 -2.54
CA MET A 106 10.68 3.76 -1.95
C MET A 106 10.68 4.27 -0.51
N VAL A 107 9.56 4.85 -0.09
CA VAL A 107 9.28 5.22 1.29
C VAL A 107 7.89 4.76 1.67
N ARG A 108 7.75 4.26 2.90
CA ARG A 108 6.47 3.84 3.46
C ARG A 108 6.38 4.24 4.93
N LEU A 109 5.18 4.61 5.37
CA LEU A 109 4.84 4.84 6.77
C LEU A 109 4.03 3.64 7.28
N ARG A 110 4.40 3.11 8.42
CA ARG A 110 3.63 2.06 9.08
C ARG A 110 3.06 2.58 10.39
N ASN A 111 1.74 2.52 10.50
CA ASN A 111 0.99 3.05 11.64
C ASN A 111 0.18 1.94 12.33
N ASP A 112 0.68 0.71 12.35
CA ASP A 112 0.01 -0.40 13.02
C ASP A 112 0.07 -0.20 14.54
N ARG A 113 -1.07 -0.14 15.21
CA ARG A 113 -1.23 0.06 16.66
C ARG A 113 -0.53 1.31 17.23
N VAL A 114 -0.40 2.38 16.45
CA VAL A 114 0.30 3.61 16.88
C VAL A 114 -0.54 4.43 17.86
N ASP A 115 -1.85 4.44 17.67
CA ASP A 115 -2.79 5.20 18.51
C ASP A 115 -3.76 4.21 19.19
N ALA A 116 -3.85 4.21 20.52
CA ALA A 116 -4.71 3.30 21.28
C ALA A 116 -6.20 3.47 20.91
N GLU A 117 -6.62 4.67 20.52
CA GLU A 117 -8.00 4.96 20.12
C GLU A 117 -8.40 4.23 18.82
N ASP A 118 -7.41 3.84 18.01
CA ASP A 118 -7.62 3.10 16.76
C ASP A 118 -7.62 1.58 16.95
N ILE A 119 -7.19 1.07 18.14
CA ILE A 119 -7.21 -0.35 18.48
C ILE A 119 -8.57 -0.67 19.10
N ASN A 120 -9.46 -1.31 18.33
CA ASN A 120 -10.83 -1.58 18.78
C ASN A 120 -10.94 -2.72 19.81
N ASP A 121 -9.92 -3.56 19.95
CA ASP A 121 -9.88 -4.62 20.95
C ASP A 121 -9.22 -4.13 22.26
N ASP A 122 -9.99 -4.08 23.35
CA ASP A 122 -9.52 -3.58 24.65
C ASP A 122 -8.36 -4.41 25.25
N VAL A 123 -8.31 -5.71 24.95
CA VAL A 123 -7.23 -6.58 25.42
C VAL A 123 -5.95 -6.27 24.68
N VAL A 124 -6.00 -6.15 23.35
CA VAL A 124 -4.83 -5.80 22.54
C VAL A 124 -4.36 -4.38 22.87
N ALA A 125 -5.26 -3.43 23.02
CA ALA A 125 -4.95 -2.05 23.43
C ALA A 125 -4.22 -2.00 24.78
N ALA A 126 -4.53 -2.90 25.72
CA ALA A 126 -3.84 -2.97 27.01
C ALA A 126 -2.38 -3.44 26.92
N TYR A 127 -1.95 -4.04 25.81
CA TYR A 127 -0.54 -4.36 25.56
C TYR A 127 0.27 -3.13 25.10
N GLY A 128 -0.40 -2.01 24.81
CA GLY A 128 0.20 -0.71 24.55
C GLY A 128 0.28 -0.35 23.08
N GLU A 129 0.56 0.93 22.88
CA GLU A 129 0.82 1.51 21.56
C GLU A 129 2.21 1.13 21.06
N LEU A 130 2.36 1.14 19.74
CA LEU A 130 3.64 0.97 19.06
C LEU A 130 4.10 2.30 18.46
N ASP A 131 5.40 2.45 18.28
CA ASP A 131 5.94 3.61 17.58
C ASP A 131 5.66 3.52 16.08
N ARG A 132 5.49 4.69 15.44
CA ARG A 132 5.35 4.77 13.99
C ARG A 132 6.67 4.43 13.31
N ALA A 133 6.65 3.43 12.42
CA ALA A 133 7.82 3.15 11.59
C ALA A 133 7.85 4.01 10.32
N VAL A 134 9.04 4.45 9.95
CA VAL A 134 9.36 5.04 8.65
C VAL A 134 10.29 4.07 7.93
N GLU A 135 9.75 3.43 6.92
CA GLU A 135 10.52 2.46 6.14
C GLU A 135 11.02 3.11 4.84
N VAL A 136 12.31 2.95 4.57
CA VAL A 136 12.98 3.43 3.34
C VAL A 136 13.63 2.25 2.65
N GLY A 137 13.58 2.26 1.33
CA GLY A 137 14.16 1.16 0.57
C GLY A 137 14.13 1.39 -0.93
N GLY A 138 13.96 0.31 -1.67
CA GLY A 138 13.93 0.34 -3.13
C GLY A 138 12.87 -0.59 -3.71
N SER A 139 12.47 -0.25 -4.90
CA SER A 139 11.57 -1.02 -5.76
C SER A 139 12.26 -1.32 -7.08
N VAL A 140 12.14 -2.56 -7.56
CA VAL A 140 12.57 -2.94 -8.92
C VAL A 140 11.47 -3.74 -9.58
N GLY A 141 11.33 -3.60 -10.91
CA GLY A 141 10.27 -4.30 -11.61
C GLY A 141 10.55 -4.51 -13.09
N VAL A 142 9.69 -5.31 -13.69
CA VAL A 142 9.63 -5.56 -15.13
C VAL A 142 8.18 -5.63 -15.57
N LYS A 143 7.84 -4.91 -16.64
CA LYS A 143 6.50 -4.84 -17.23
C LYS A 143 6.53 -5.42 -18.65
N PHE A 144 5.63 -6.35 -18.90
CA PHE A 144 5.39 -6.98 -20.19
C PHE A 144 4.06 -6.45 -20.75
N PRO A 145 4.07 -5.58 -21.75
CA PRO A 145 2.85 -5.10 -22.39
C PRO A 145 2.28 -6.16 -23.34
N GLN A 146 0.97 -6.03 -23.66
CA GLN A 146 0.27 -6.79 -24.69
C GLN A 146 0.33 -8.32 -24.48
N VAL A 147 0.01 -8.76 -23.26
CA VAL A 147 0.08 -10.18 -22.88
C VAL A 147 -1.12 -10.97 -23.40
N LEU A 148 -2.34 -10.46 -23.20
CA LEU A 148 -3.60 -11.10 -23.61
C LEU A 148 -4.36 -10.25 -24.64
N ASN A 149 -4.17 -8.94 -24.63
CA ASN A 149 -4.75 -7.99 -25.59
C ASN A 149 -3.78 -6.83 -25.85
N PRO A 150 -4.02 -5.97 -26.87
CA PRO A 150 -3.10 -4.88 -27.22
C PRO A 150 -2.94 -3.79 -26.15
N PHE A 151 -3.75 -3.78 -25.11
CA PHE A 151 -3.87 -2.68 -24.14
C PHE A 151 -3.59 -3.12 -22.71
N ASP A 152 -3.26 -4.37 -22.47
CA ASP A 152 -2.98 -4.90 -21.15
C ASP A 152 -1.47 -4.97 -20.86
N SER A 153 -1.16 -5.20 -19.59
CA SER A 153 0.20 -5.47 -19.16
C SER A 153 0.23 -6.45 -17.98
N LEU A 154 1.37 -7.13 -17.84
CA LEU A 154 1.72 -7.95 -16.70
C LEU A 154 3.02 -7.44 -16.12
N SER A 155 2.99 -7.00 -14.87
CA SER A 155 4.16 -6.46 -14.16
C SER A 155 4.57 -7.40 -13.03
N PHE A 156 5.87 -7.56 -12.84
CA PHE A 156 6.47 -8.20 -11.68
C PHE A 156 7.28 -7.16 -10.95
N THR A 157 7.07 -7.03 -9.64
CA THR A 157 7.76 -6.03 -8.81
C THR A 157 8.30 -6.69 -7.55
N LEU A 158 9.43 -6.20 -7.10
CA LEU A 158 10.05 -6.56 -5.83
C LEU A 158 10.37 -5.28 -5.07
N ASP A 159 9.68 -5.09 -3.94
CA ASP A 159 9.93 -4.01 -3.01
C ASP A 159 10.74 -4.55 -1.82
N ALA A 160 11.72 -3.77 -1.35
CA ALA A 160 12.50 -4.07 -0.16
C ALA A 160 12.68 -2.81 0.67
N THR A 161 12.27 -2.84 1.95
CA THR A 161 12.33 -1.68 2.85
C THR A 161 12.90 -2.04 4.21
N TRP A 162 13.49 -1.05 4.87
CA TRP A 162 14.06 -1.12 6.21
C TRP A 162 13.49 0.02 7.05
N ASP A 163 13.18 -0.24 8.30
CA ASP A 163 12.85 0.83 9.25
C ASP A 163 14.08 1.70 9.51
N VAL A 164 13.89 3.01 9.41
CA VAL A 164 14.93 4.01 9.69
C VAL A 164 14.55 4.95 10.84
N ALA A 165 13.37 4.76 11.43
CA ALA A 165 12.89 5.53 12.58
C ALA A 165 13.20 4.86 13.92
N GLY A 166 13.57 3.58 13.91
CA GLY A 166 13.91 2.82 15.12
C GLY A 166 12.66 2.33 15.86
N ALA A 167 11.57 2.08 15.15
CA ALA A 167 10.39 1.42 15.71
C ALA A 167 10.63 -0.09 15.80
N HIS A 168 10.67 -0.78 14.65
CA HIS A 168 10.90 -2.21 14.63
C HIS A 168 12.31 -2.62 14.20
N ASP A 169 13.16 -1.69 13.74
CA ASP A 169 14.53 -1.92 13.27
C ASP A 169 14.70 -3.03 12.21
N GLY A 170 13.61 -3.62 11.76
CA GLY A 170 13.57 -4.77 10.85
C GLY A 170 13.41 -4.37 9.39
N ARG A 171 13.19 -5.37 8.55
CA ARG A 171 13.01 -5.21 7.10
C ARG A 171 11.82 -6.00 6.57
N THR A 172 11.31 -5.54 5.40
CA THR A 172 10.30 -6.28 4.64
C THR A 172 10.74 -6.47 3.20
N ILE A 173 10.36 -7.61 2.60
CA ILE A 173 10.54 -7.92 1.19
C ILE A 173 9.20 -8.35 0.63
N SER A 174 8.71 -7.63 -0.39
CA SER A 174 7.36 -7.83 -0.92
C SER A 174 7.39 -8.02 -2.44
N PRO A 175 7.50 -9.27 -2.94
CA PRO A 175 7.28 -9.56 -4.34
C PRO A 175 5.79 -9.48 -4.69
N SER A 176 5.49 -8.95 -5.87
CA SER A 176 4.14 -8.86 -6.40
C SER A 176 4.08 -9.11 -7.91
N VAL A 177 2.91 -9.52 -8.38
CA VAL A 177 2.55 -9.60 -9.79
C VAL A 177 1.23 -8.89 -10.00
N THR A 178 1.18 -8.01 -11.00
CA THR A 178 0.00 -7.19 -11.31
C THR A 178 -0.37 -7.38 -12.78
N TYR A 179 -1.63 -7.70 -13.02
CA TYR A 179 -2.23 -7.69 -14.35
C TYR A 179 -3.14 -6.48 -14.48
N PHE A 180 -2.82 -5.60 -15.41
CA PHE A 180 -3.61 -4.42 -15.75
C PHE A 180 -4.32 -4.63 -17.08
N THR A 181 -5.59 -4.20 -17.18
CA THR A 181 -6.32 -4.18 -18.45
C THR A 181 -7.39 -3.10 -18.46
N PRO A 182 -7.53 -2.32 -19.54
CA PRO A 182 -8.73 -1.53 -19.77
C PRO A 182 -9.91 -2.45 -20.08
N VAL A 183 -11.00 -2.25 -19.35
CA VAL A 183 -12.27 -2.98 -19.54
C VAL A 183 -13.15 -2.28 -20.57
N SER A 184 -13.02 -0.95 -20.66
CA SER A 184 -13.67 -0.08 -21.63
C SER A 184 -12.87 1.21 -21.80
N ARG A 185 -13.31 2.12 -22.69
CA ARG A 185 -12.68 3.45 -22.80
C ARG A 185 -12.70 4.24 -21.50
N ALA A 186 -13.73 4.03 -20.67
CA ALA A 186 -13.93 4.75 -19.42
C ALA A 186 -13.46 3.96 -18.18
N THR A 187 -13.08 2.69 -18.30
CA THR A 187 -12.83 1.84 -17.13
C THR A 187 -11.60 1.00 -17.31
N ALA A 188 -10.70 1.05 -16.33
CA ALA A 188 -9.56 0.15 -16.21
C ALA A 188 -9.67 -0.70 -14.95
N ALA A 189 -9.08 -1.89 -15.01
CA ALA A 189 -8.99 -2.83 -13.90
C ALA A 189 -7.53 -3.26 -13.71
N SER A 190 -7.13 -3.41 -12.45
CA SER A 190 -5.83 -3.95 -12.08
C SER A 190 -6.03 -5.01 -11.01
N LEU A 191 -5.52 -6.21 -11.26
CA LEU A 191 -5.54 -7.33 -10.31
C LEU A 191 -4.10 -7.65 -9.91
N SER A 192 -3.82 -7.54 -8.61
CA SER A 192 -2.51 -7.85 -8.06
C SER A 192 -2.56 -9.05 -7.13
N PHE A 193 -1.51 -9.86 -7.17
CA PHE A 193 -1.17 -10.85 -6.15
C PHE A 193 0.16 -10.45 -5.53
N SER A 194 0.27 -10.49 -4.21
CA SER A 194 1.53 -10.22 -3.53
C SER A 194 1.72 -11.12 -2.34
N THR A 195 2.98 -11.17 -1.91
CA THR A 195 3.39 -11.80 -0.65
C THR A 195 4.27 -10.81 0.12
N SER A 196 4.32 -10.97 1.44
CA SER A 196 5.19 -10.19 2.30
C SER A 196 6.04 -11.14 3.15
N PHE A 197 7.35 -10.89 3.15
CA PHE A 197 8.33 -11.56 4.00
C PHE A 197 8.92 -10.52 4.95
N VAL A 198 9.10 -10.91 6.20
CA VAL A 198 9.64 -10.06 7.26
C VAL A 198 10.77 -10.79 7.99
N ASP A 199 11.66 -10.03 8.63
CA ASP A 199 12.66 -10.61 9.50
C ASP A 199 12.21 -10.71 10.97
N ASP A 200 13.09 -11.25 11.83
CA ASP A 200 12.79 -11.50 13.23
C ASP A 200 12.50 -10.20 13.99
N ASP A 201 13.24 -9.12 13.73
CA ASP A 201 13.04 -7.84 14.42
C ASP A 201 11.66 -7.25 14.12
N PHE A 202 11.19 -7.35 12.87
CA PHE A 202 9.85 -6.97 12.50
C PHE A 202 8.79 -7.86 13.15
N ALA A 203 8.99 -9.20 13.10
CA ALA A 203 8.03 -10.15 13.63
C ALA A 203 7.90 -10.00 15.15
N ASP A 204 9.01 -9.90 15.86
CA ASP A 204 9.04 -9.68 17.30
C ASP A 204 8.27 -8.42 17.69
N TYR A 205 8.50 -7.31 16.99
CA TYR A 205 7.88 -6.02 17.29
C TYR A 205 6.35 -6.02 17.12
N TYR A 206 5.83 -6.64 16.06
CA TYR A 206 4.41 -6.58 15.75
C TYR A 206 3.60 -7.76 16.27
N TYR A 207 4.20 -8.94 16.42
CA TYR A 207 3.46 -10.18 16.67
C TYR A 207 3.85 -10.90 17.96
N SER A 208 4.98 -10.57 18.60
CA SER A 208 5.31 -11.14 19.92
C SER A 208 4.38 -10.63 21.00
N VAL A 209 4.05 -11.53 21.93
CA VAL A 209 3.13 -11.26 23.04
C VAL A 209 3.83 -11.57 24.37
N PRO A 210 4.00 -10.58 25.26
CA PRO A 210 4.52 -10.82 26.60
C PRO A 210 3.62 -11.76 27.40
N ALA A 211 4.21 -12.75 28.08
CA ALA A 211 3.48 -13.73 28.90
C ALA A 211 2.80 -13.11 30.14
N THR A 212 3.03 -11.85 30.44
CA THR A 212 2.47 -11.13 31.57
C THR A 212 2.07 -9.72 31.18
N ASN A 213 0.89 -9.28 31.62
CA ASN A 213 0.44 -7.91 31.47
C ASN A 213 -0.24 -7.45 32.78
N ALA A 214 0.36 -6.47 33.47
CA ALA A 214 -0.15 -5.98 34.75
C ALA A 214 -1.39 -5.07 34.61
N ALA A 215 -1.71 -4.63 33.39
CA ALA A 215 -2.89 -3.81 33.10
C ALA A 215 -4.17 -4.66 32.95
N LEU A 216 -4.03 -5.99 32.78
CA LEU A 216 -5.13 -6.90 32.51
C LEU A 216 -5.42 -7.80 33.72
N PRO A 217 -6.68 -8.22 33.94
CA PRO A 217 -7.02 -9.37 34.78
C PRO A 217 -6.31 -10.64 34.30
N ALA A 218 -5.97 -11.55 35.22
CA ALA A 218 -5.19 -12.74 34.85
C ALA A 218 -5.86 -13.66 33.83
N GLU A 219 -7.20 -13.65 33.77
CA GLU A 219 -8.02 -14.37 32.78
C GLU A 219 -7.97 -13.79 31.38
N ASP A 220 -7.61 -12.50 31.23
CA ASP A 220 -7.52 -11.78 29.94
C ASP A 220 -6.08 -11.69 29.44
N VAL A 221 -5.08 -12.09 30.23
CA VAL A 221 -3.69 -12.12 29.80
C VAL A 221 -3.49 -13.19 28.72
N LEU A 222 -3.03 -12.77 27.54
CA LEU A 222 -2.77 -13.69 26.45
C LEU A 222 -1.56 -14.59 26.74
N PRO A 223 -1.51 -15.79 26.14
CA PRO A 223 -0.31 -16.63 26.19
C PRO A 223 0.90 -15.88 25.64
N GLY A 224 2.05 -16.04 26.31
CA GLY A 224 3.32 -15.52 25.76
C GLY A 224 3.64 -16.17 24.43
N PHE A 225 4.14 -15.36 23.49
CA PHE A 225 4.51 -15.78 22.16
C PHE A 225 5.72 -14.97 21.68
N ASP A 226 6.74 -15.64 21.21
CA ASP A 226 7.94 -15.05 20.64
C ASP A 226 7.89 -15.30 19.13
N ALA A 227 7.58 -14.27 18.35
CA ALA A 227 7.43 -14.37 16.90
C ALA A 227 8.77 -14.31 16.19
N GLU A 228 8.96 -15.17 15.19
CA GLU A 228 10.11 -15.21 14.31
C GLU A 228 9.75 -14.68 12.90
N GLY A 229 10.75 -14.24 12.17
CA GLY A 229 10.62 -13.79 10.79
C GLY A 229 10.26 -14.94 9.84
N GLY A 230 9.64 -14.57 8.73
CA GLY A 230 9.19 -15.55 7.74
C GLY A 230 8.26 -14.93 6.72
N MET A 231 7.37 -15.73 6.17
CA MET A 231 6.30 -15.25 5.33
C MET A 231 5.19 -14.65 6.22
N GLN A 232 5.03 -13.34 6.18
CA GLN A 232 3.99 -12.66 6.96
C GLN A 232 2.60 -12.90 6.38
N SER A 233 2.49 -12.76 5.04
CA SER A 233 1.18 -12.78 4.38
C SER A 233 1.26 -13.01 2.88
N TYR A 234 0.11 -13.36 2.30
CA TYR A 234 -0.14 -13.25 0.86
C TYR A 234 -1.57 -12.78 0.61
N GLY A 235 -1.81 -12.20 -0.57
CA GLY A 235 -3.16 -11.70 -0.86
C GLY A 235 -3.38 -11.22 -2.27
N PHE A 236 -4.63 -10.85 -2.54
CA PHE A 236 -5.08 -10.30 -3.81
C PHE A 236 -5.67 -8.91 -3.58
N ASN A 237 -5.47 -8.05 -4.57
CA ASN A 237 -6.06 -6.72 -4.60
C ASN A 237 -6.62 -6.44 -6.00
N LEU A 238 -7.86 -5.97 -6.06
CA LEU A 238 -8.52 -5.51 -7.26
C LEU A 238 -8.70 -3.99 -7.15
N LEU A 239 -8.17 -3.25 -8.12
CA LEU A 239 -8.44 -1.84 -8.30
C LEU A 239 -9.28 -1.65 -9.57
N LEU A 240 -10.29 -0.80 -9.48
CA LEU A 240 -11.10 -0.34 -10.59
C LEU A 240 -11.02 1.19 -10.65
N ALA A 241 -10.67 1.73 -11.80
CA ALA A 241 -10.74 3.16 -12.09
C ALA A 241 -11.78 3.41 -13.18
N HIS A 242 -12.70 4.36 -12.95
CA HIS A 242 -13.74 4.74 -13.89
C HIS A 242 -13.75 6.24 -14.12
N ASP A 243 -13.42 6.65 -15.31
CA ASP A 243 -13.46 8.04 -15.73
C ASP A 243 -14.88 8.53 -15.95
N LEU A 244 -15.20 9.73 -15.41
CA LEU A 244 -16.56 10.29 -15.45
C LEU A 244 -16.86 11.04 -16.76
N SER A 245 -15.83 11.38 -17.55
CA SER A 245 -16.00 11.94 -18.91
C SER A 245 -16.38 10.85 -19.92
N GLY A 246 -16.03 9.59 -19.59
CA GLY A 246 -16.20 8.43 -20.46
C GLY A 246 -14.97 8.05 -21.25
N ASP A 247 -13.83 8.70 -21.03
CA ASP A 247 -12.55 8.41 -21.68
C ASP A 247 -11.37 8.58 -20.72
N LEU A 248 -10.75 7.47 -20.30
CA LEU A 248 -9.58 7.47 -19.42
C LEU A 248 -8.37 8.23 -19.98
N THR A 249 -8.33 8.46 -21.30
CA THR A 249 -7.16 9.05 -21.98
C THR A 249 -7.14 10.57 -21.99
N ASP A 250 -8.27 11.22 -21.66
CA ASP A 250 -8.38 12.70 -21.67
C ASP A 250 -8.09 13.35 -20.31
N GLY A 251 -7.86 12.50 -19.27
CA GLY A 251 -7.68 12.96 -17.90
C GLY A 251 -8.99 13.36 -17.24
N GLY A 252 -8.91 14.19 -16.18
CA GLY A 252 -10.12 14.65 -15.50
C GLY A 252 -10.51 13.85 -14.29
N LEU A 253 -11.80 13.81 -13.96
CA LEU A 253 -12.34 13.26 -12.73
C LEU A 253 -12.67 11.77 -12.88
N SER A 254 -12.13 10.95 -12.00
CA SER A 254 -12.37 9.51 -11.96
C SER A 254 -12.84 9.03 -10.60
N LEU A 255 -13.60 7.94 -10.59
CA LEU A 255 -13.93 7.14 -9.42
C LEU A 255 -12.94 5.99 -9.32
N VAL A 256 -12.45 5.74 -8.10
CA VAL A 256 -11.52 4.64 -7.82
C VAL A 256 -12.15 3.73 -6.76
N GLY A 257 -12.22 2.44 -7.05
CA GLY A 257 -12.64 1.41 -6.11
C GLY A 257 -11.52 0.41 -5.87
N ILE A 258 -11.34 0.00 -4.62
CA ILE A 258 -10.35 -1.01 -4.23
C ILE A 258 -11.06 -2.08 -3.41
N ALA A 259 -10.74 -3.35 -3.70
CA ALA A 259 -11.14 -4.49 -2.89
C ALA A 259 -9.94 -5.42 -2.71
N GLY A 260 -9.57 -5.69 -1.48
CA GLY A 260 -8.42 -6.51 -1.11
C GLY A 260 -8.80 -7.64 -0.16
N TRP A 261 -8.11 -8.74 -0.29
CA TRP A 261 -8.06 -9.83 0.67
C TRP A 261 -6.62 -10.24 0.89
N THR A 262 -6.23 -10.35 2.15
CA THR A 262 -4.90 -10.80 2.56
C THR A 262 -5.04 -11.84 3.65
N LYS A 263 -4.24 -12.88 3.56
CA LYS A 263 -4.13 -13.91 4.58
C LYS A 263 -2.80 -13.80 5.28
N LEU A 264 -2.86 -13.60 6.60
CA LEU A 264 -1.70 -13.76 7.47
C LEU A 264 -1.36 -15.23 7.60
N VAL A 265 -0.07 -15.55 7.66
CA VAL A 265 0.45 -16.91 7.76
C VAL A 265 1.61 -16.97 8.76
N ASP A 266 2.07 -18.17 9.02
CA ASP A 266 3.17 -18.45 9.95
C ASP A 266 2.95 -17.70 11.28
N ASP A 267 3.98 -17.13 11.88
CA ASP A 267 3.92 -16.50 13.20
C ASP A 267 3.01 -15.27 13.26
N ALA A 268 2.79 -14.57 12.13
CA ALA A 268 1.80 -13.50 12.06
C ALA A 268 0.35 -14.00 12.27
N ALA A 269 0.05 -15.22 11.81
CA ALA A 269 -1.25 -15.86 12.03
C ALA A 269 -1.34 -16.53 13.40
N ASP A 270 -0.24 -17.12 13.88
CA ASP A 270 -0.19 -17.88 15.14
C ASP A 270 -0.11 -16.97 16.37
N SER A 271 0.32 -15.71 16.20
CA SER A 271 0.32 -14.72 17.28
C SER A 271 -1.02 -14.67 18.00
N PRO A 272 -1.06 -14.66 19.35
CA PRO A 272 -2.29 -14.52 20.13
C PRO A 272 -3.11 -13.26 19.79
N PHE A 273 -2.47 -12.19 19.30
CA PHE A 273 -3.19 -11.01 18.79
C PHE A 273 -4.06 -11.34 17.58
N THR A 274 -3.62 -12.26 16.72
CA THR A 274 -4.36 -12.72 15.54
C THR A 274 -5.24 -13.93 15.86
N SER A 275 -4.66 -14.99 16.44
CA SER A 275 -5.31 -16.29 16.58
C SER A 275 -6.36 -16.36 17.69
N ILE A 276 -6.29 -15.48 18.71
CA ILE A 276 -7.21 -15.45 19.85
C ILE A 276 -8.10 -14.21 19.81
N ARG A 277 -7.55 -13.04 19.43
CA ARG A 277 -8.23 -11.74 19.47
C ARG A 277 -8.59 -11.18 18.11
N GLY A 278 -8.35 -11.92 17.03
CA GLY A 278 -8.56 -11.43 15.69
C GLY A 278 -8.83 -12.53 14.67
N ASP A 279 -8.47 -12.26 13.43
CA ASP A 279 -8.62 -13.18 12.30
C ASP A 279 -7.39 -13.07 11.39
N ASN A 280 -6.96 -14.18 10.80
CA ASN A 280 -5.88 -14.19 9.82
C ASN A 280 -6.36 -13.85 8.40
N ASP A 281 -7.66 -13.84 8.12
CA ASP A 281 -8.25 -13.38 6.87
C ASP A 281 -8.64 -11.89 6.98
N GLN A 282 -7.90 -11.05 6.27
CA GLN A 282 -7.99 -9.60 6.36
C GLN A 282 -8.59 -9.01 5.07
N TYR A 283 -9.53 -8.09 5.18
CA TYR A 283 -10.21 -7.49 4.04
C TYR A 283 -9.98 -5.97 4.00
N LEU A 284 -9.90 -5.43 2.79
CA LEU A 284 -9.90 -4.00 2.53
C LEU A 284 -10.96 -3.68 1.51
N VAL A 285 -11.78 -2.67 1.76
CA VAL A 285 -12.63 -2.05 0.74
C VAL A 285 -12.43 -0.55 0.80
N ALA A 286 -12.21 0.09 -0.34
CA ALA A 286 -12.08 1.54 -0.41
C ALA A 286 -12.79 2.11 -1.64
N LEU A 287 -13.28 3.33 -1.50
CA LEU A 287 -13.85 4.13 -2.57
C LEU A 287 -13.29 5.55 -2.50
N GLY A 288 -12.94 6.10 -3.66
CA GLY A 288 -12.35 7.41 -3.75
C GLY A 288 -12.65 8.13 -5.04
N VAL A 289 -12.22 9.37 -5.10
CA VAL A 289 -12.24 10.21 -6.29
C VAL A 289 -10.83 10.69 -6.58
N GLY A 290 -10.47 10.71 -7.85
CA GLY A 290 -9.19 11.22 -8.33
C GLY A 290 -9.39 12.23 -9.43
N TYR A 291 -8.39 13.08 -9.64
CA TYR A 291 -8.31 13.99 -10.78
C TYR A 291 -6.93 13.90 -11.42
N THR A 292 -6.92 13.71 -12.73
CA THR A 292 -5.70 13.64 -13.55
C THR A 292 -5.54 14.94 -14.36
N PHE A 293 -4.37 15.56 -14.20
CA PHE A 293 -4.00 16.82 -14.86
C PHE A 293 -3.13 16.55 -16.09
#